data_3fd8a6c87f291c846669eae4eb18c60c
#
_entry.id   3fd8a6c87f291c846669eae4eb18c60c
#
_cell.length_a   1.000
_cell.length_b   1.000
_cell.length_c   1.000
_cell.angle_alpha   90.00
_cell.angle_beta   90.00
_cell.angle_gamma   90.00
#
_symmetry.space_group_name_H-M   'P 1'
#
loop_
_entity.id
_entity.type
_entity.pdbx_description
1 polymer ?
#
loop_
_entity_poly.entity_id
_entity_poly.type
_entity_poly.pdbx_seq_one_letter_code
_entity_poly.pdbx_strand_id
1 'polypeptide(L)'
;WVAVGAPSTLHSTHKLKDIVDFHAMLEEYTDQFLIKVPEFREAVNTLFSSTENSTAASKNDLNKVTIMTIHKSKGLEFDHVFLPKLSKQILNDERPLFRWKEISHGTNQNSLIVASREQFASDKNDVFEYLGYLKRKEQFAEEKRLLYVACTRAIKTLHLSVELKITEKDEISPPSKTSLIAAIW
;
A
#
# COMPACT_ATOMS: atom_id res chain seq x y z
N TRP A 1 -0.31 -32.16 22.48
CA TRP A 1 -1.02 -30.92 22.39
C TRP A 1 -2.54 -31.13 22.54
N VAL A 2 -3.16 -31.97 21.71
CA VAL A 2 -4.59 -32.29 21.80
C VAL A 2 -4.92 -32.90 23.15
N ALA A 3 -4.08 -33.85 23.65
CA ALA A 3 -4.27 -34.52 24.93
C ALA A 3 -4.22 -33.61 26.16
N VAL A 4 -3.63 -32.40 26.05
CA VAL A 4 -3.59 -31.40 27.11
C VAL A 4 -4.76 -30.38 27.00
N GLY A 5 -5.74 -30.64 26.13
CA GLY A 5 -6.94 -29.79 26.00
C GLY A 5 -6.71 -28.45 25.30
N ALA A 6 -5.59 -28.26 24.62
CA ALA A 6 -5.27 -27.01 23.94
C ALA A 6 -6.31 -26.57 22.87
N PRO A 7 -7.00 -27.48 22.13
CA PRO A 7 -8.06 -27.06 21.19
C PRO A 7 -9.21 -26.29 21.85
N SER A 8 -9.53 -26.60 23.11
CA SER A 8 -10.62 -25.96 23.85
C SER A 8 -10.31 -24.50 24.23
N THR A 9 -9.04 -24.10 24.19
CA THR A 9 -8.60 -22.72 24.47
C THR A 9 -8.62 -21.83 23.23
N LEU A 10 -8.86 -22.39 22.04
CA LEU A 10 -8.89 -21.64 20.80
C LEU A 10 -10.30 -21.19 20.47
N HIS A 11 -10.48 -19.88 20.40
CA HIS A 11 -11.78 -19.26 20.06
C HIS A 11 -12.01 -19.11 18.54
N SER A 12 -11.10 -19.64 17.70
CA SER A 12 -11.16 -19.45 16.23
C SER A 12 -10.68 -20.72 15.51
N THR A 13 -11.48 -21.16 14.54
CA THR A 13 -11.13 -22.29 13.65
C THR A 13 -9.90 -22.02 12.79
N HIS A 14 -9.61 -20.76 12.47
CA HIS A 14 -8.40 -20.36 11.73
C HIS A 14 -7.13 -20.67 12.53
N LYS A 15 -7.13 -20.39 13.84
CA LYS A 15 -5.99 -20.72 14.70
C LYS A 15 -5.72 -22.22 14.79
N LEU A 16 -6.76 -23.03 14.69
CA LEU A 16 -6.62 -24.48 14.68
C LEU A 16 -5.92 -24.95 13.39
N LYS A 17 -6.27 -24.35 12.25
CA LYS A 17 -5.61 -24.64 10.99
C LYS A 17 -4.14 -24.22 11.01
N ASP A 18 -3.83 -23.02 11.50
CA ASP A 18 -2.45 -22.52 11.60
C ASP A 18 -1.58 -23.48 12.44
N ILE A 19 -2.16 -24.06 13.50
CA ILE A 19 -1.44 -25.04 14.35
C ILE A 19 -1.24 -26.36 13.63
N VAL A 20 -2.22 -26.84 12.86
CA VAL A 20 -2.09 -28.05 12.06
C VAL A 20 -1.02 -27.87 11.00
N ASP A 21 -1.01 -26.75 10.30
CA ASP A 21 -0.02 -26.41 9.26
C ASP A 21 1.39 -26.29 9.88
N PHE A 22 1.50 -25.71 11.08
CA PHE A 22 2.76 -25.65 11.83
C PHE A 22 3.25 -27.04 12.26
N HIS A 23 2.36 -27.92 12.71
CA HIS A 23 2.72 -29.29 13.07
C HIS A 23 3.20 -30.10 11.86
N ALA A 24 2.51 -29.99 10.73
CA ALA A 24 2.92 -30.65 9.49
C ALA A 24 4.31 -30.19 9.05
N MET A 25 4.58 -28.90 9.13
CA MET A 25 5.90 -28.35 8.84
C MET A 25 6.95 -28.82 9.84
N LEU A 26 6.63 -28.89 11.13
CA LEU A 26 7.55 -29.40 12.16
C LEU A 26 7.94 -30.85 11.88
N GLU A 27 7.01 -31.68 11.45
CA GLU A 27 7.27 -33.08 11.08
C GLU A 27 8.19 -33.16 9.85
N GLU A 28 8.00 -32.32 8.86
CA GLU A 28 8.84 -32.28 7.65
C GLU A 28 10.30 -31.94 7.96
N TYR A 29 10.54 -31.02 8.91
CA TYR A 29 11.89 -30.59 9.29
C TYR A 29 12.49 -31.40 10.46
N THR A 30 11.80 -32.41 10.94
CA THR A 30 12.29 -33.27 11.99
C THR A 30 12.76 -34.60 11.38
N ASP A 31 14.07 -34.80 11.28
CA ASP A 31 14.65 -36.05 10.86
C ASP A 31 15.26 -36.76 12.07
N GLN A 32 14.78 -37.98 12.36
CA GLN A 32 15.29 -38.89 13.39
C GLN A 32 15.63 -38.21 14.74
N PHE A 33 14.71 -37.41 15.27
CA PHE A 33 14.81 -36.69 16.56
C PHE A 33 15.67 -35.39 16.54
N LEU A 34 16.19 -34.97 15.41
CA LEU A 34 16.98 -33.74 15.29
C LEU A 34 16.24 -32.74 14.42
N ILE A 35 15.94 -31.54 14.96
CA ILE A 35 15.36 -30.43 14.22
C ILE A 35 16.50 -29.65 13.56
N LYS A 36 16.43 -29.45 12.23
CA LYS A 36 17.34 -28.59 11.48
C LYS A 36 16.97 -27.11 11.72
N VAL A 37 17.42 -26.57 12.85
CA VAL A 37 17.00 -25.27 13.37
C VAL A 37 17.15 -24.10 12.38
N PRO A 38 18.23 -23.97 11.59
CA PRO A 38 18.35 -22.86 10.64
C PRO A 38 17.30 -22.91 9.53
N GLU A 39 17.14 -24.07 8.90
CA GLU A 39 16.19 -24.32 7.82
C GLU A 39 14.75 -24.19 8.31
N PHE A 40 14.46 -24.71 9.50
CA PHE A 40 13.17 -24.56 10.15
C PHE A 40 12.80 -23.10 10.45
N ARG A 41 13.75 -22.30 10.92
CA ARG A 41 13.53 -20.86 11.17
C ARG A 41 13.18 -20.11 9.89
N GLU A 42 13.84 -20.40 8.79
CA GLU A 42 13.56 -19.79 7.49
C GLU A 42 12.16 -20.21 6.97
N ALA A 43 11.81 -21.48 7.10
CA ALA A 43 10.49 -21.99 6.75
C ALA A 43 9.37 -21.36 7.60
N VAL A 44 9.56 -21.15 8.90
CA VAL A 44 8.60 -20.45 9.77
C VAL A 44 8.40 -19.00 9.31
N ASN A 45 9.47 -18.30 8.94
CA ASN A 45 9.37 -16.93 8.44
C ASN A 45 8.59 -16.85 7.12
N THR A 46 8.77 -17.82 6.22
CA THR A 46 8.01 -17.88 4.96
C THR A 46 6.55 -18.26 5.20
N LEU A 47 6.25 -19.08 6.20
CA LEU A 47 4.88 -19.47 6.56
C LEU A 47 4.08 -18.25 7.05
N PHE A 48 4.67 -17.40 7.88
CA PHE A 48 4.03 -16.17 8.33
C PHE A 48 3.82 -15.14 7.18
N SER A 49 4.69 -15.11 6.20
CA SER A 49 4.53 -14.23 5.03
C SER A 49 3.45 -14.74 4.05
N SER A 50 3.23 -16.05 3.97
CA SER A 50 2.19 -16.64 3.10
C SER A 50 0.78 -16.48 3.67
N THR A 51 0.65 -16.24 4.97
CA THR A 51 -0.67 -16.02 5.61
C THR A 51 -1.31 -14.70 5.16
N GLU A 52 -0.53 -13.72 4.67
CA GLU A 52 -1.08 -12.54 4.03
C GLU A 52 -1.82 -12.85 2.71
N ASN A 53 -1.50 -13.94 2.04
CA ASN A 53 -2.15 -14.36 0.79
C ASN A 53 -3.32 -15.34 0.98
N SER A 54 -3.49 -15.92 2.16
CA SER A 54 -4.59 -16.87 2.44
C SER A 54 -5.93 -16.18 2.78
N THR A 55 -6.02 -14.87 2.62
CA THR A 55 -7.32 -14.17 2.57
C THR A 55 -8.09 -14.41 1.27
N ALA A 56 -7.53 -15.19 0.33
CA ALA A 56 -8.27 -15.67 -0.82
C ALA A 56 -9.03 -16.94 -0.42
N ALA A 57 -10.33 -16.76 -0.24
CA ALA A 57 -11.34 -17.80 -0.31
C ALA A 57 -11.77 -18.50 0.99
N SER A 58 -12.53 -17.80 1.78
CA SER A 58 -13.82 -18.40 2.15
C SER A 58 -14.91 -17.62 1.43
N LYS A 59 -15.41 -18.16 0.33
CA LYS A 59 -16.53 -17.59 -0.47
C LYS A 59 -17.87 -17.50 0.30
N ASN A 60 -17.88 -17.88 1.57
CA ASN A 60 -19.09 -17.95 2.39
C ASN A 60 -19.15 -16.99 3.58
N ASP A 61 -18.19 -16.07 3.75
CA ASP A 61 -18.28 -15.04 4.79
C ASP A 61 -18.96 -13.77 4.22
N LEU A 62 -20.28 -13.80 4.15
CA LEU A 62 -21.12 -12.67 3.74
C LEU A 62 -20.97 -11.41 4.63
N ASN A 63 -20.27 -11.51 5.75
CA ASN A 63 -20.07 -10.45 6.73
C ASN A 63 -18.61 -10.03 6.89
N LYS A 64 -17.81 -10.08 5.82
CA LYS A 64 -16.39 -9.76 5.88
C LYS A 64 -16.12 -8.34 5.37
N VAL A 65 -15.42 -7.54 6.16
CA VAL A 65 -14.83 -6.27 5.71
C VAL A 65 -13.39 -6.52 5.28
N THR A 66 -13.08 -6.18 4.03
CA THR A 66 -11.74 -6.34 3.48
C THR A 66 -11.03 -4.98 3.46
N ILE A 67 -9.85 -4.89 4.06
CA ILE A 67 -9.01 -3.69 4.04
C ILE A 67 -7.82 -3.96 3.13
N MET A 68 -7.61 -3.06 2.16
CA MET A 68 -6.52 -3.19 1.20
C MET A 68 -6.06 -1.84 0.67
N THR A 69 -4.92 -1.80 0.00
CA THR A 69 -4.48 -0.60 -0.72
C THR A 69 -5.22 -0.46 -2.04
N ILE A 70 -5.31 0.76 -2.57
CA ILE A 70 -5.94 1.02 -3.88
C ILE A 70 -5.25 0.20 -4.99
N HIS A 71 -3.93 0.05 -4.94
CA HIS A 71 -3.20 -0.76 -5.92
C HIS A 71 -3.62 -2.24 -5.90
N LYS A 72 -3.82 -2.81 -4.72
CA LYS A 72 -4.27 -4.21 -4.58
C LYS A 72 -5.72 -4.41 -5.02
N SER A 73 -6.52 -3.35 -5.08
CA SER A 73 -7.93 -3.43 -5.53
C SER A 73 -8.08 -3.45 -7.05
N LYS A 74 -7.01 -3.27 -7.81
CA LYS A 74 -7.06 -3.28 -9.28
C LYS A 74 -7.56 -4.65 -9.79
N GLY A 75 -8.62 -4.62 -10.60
CA GLY A 75 -9.24 -5.83 -11.15
C GLY A 75 -10.27 -6.50 -10.23
N LEU A 76 -10.45 -6.00 -9.00
CA LEU A 76 -11.48 -6.46 -8.07
C LEU A 76 -12.67 -5.51 -8.09
N GLU A 77 -13.85 -5.99 -7.69
CA GLU A 77 -15.05 -5.21 -7.54
C GLU A 77 -15.74 -5.56 -6.22
N PHE A 78 -16.40 -4.56 -5.61
CA PHE A 78 -17.04 -4.70 -4.30
C PHE A 78 -18.39 -4.02 -4.32
N ASP A 79 -19.39 -4.58 -3.65
CA ASP A 79 -20.72 -3.97 -3.52
C ASP A 79 -20.64 -2.57 -2.89
N HIS A 80 -19.85 -2.43 -1.84
CA HIS A 80 -19.68 -1.20 -1.08
C HIS A 80 -18.20 -0.88 -0.91
N VAL A 81 -17.79 0.33 -1.28
CA VAL A 81 -16.40 0.80 -1.14
C VAL A 81 -16.36 2.02 -0.25
N PHE A 82 -15.47 2.01 0.71
CA PHE A 82 -15.19 3.11 1.62
C PHE A 82 -13.78 3.63 1.39
N LEU A 83 -13.64 4.89 1.02
CA LEU A 83 -12.36 5.58 0.85
C LEU A 83 -12.20 6.62 1.95
N PRO A 84 -11.53 6.28 3.06
CA PRO A 84 -11.37 7.19 4.18
C PRO A 84 -10.22 8.16 3.97
N LYS A 85 -10.33 9.35 4.60
CA LYS A 85 -9.23 10.33 4.74
C LYS A 85 -8.61 10.78 3.43
N LEU A 86 -9.42 11.08 2.41
CA LEU A 86 -8.94 11.54 1.11
C LEU A 86 -8.19 12.89 1.15
N SER A 87 -8.34 13.65 2.23
CA SER A 87 -7.61 14.91 2.49
C SER A 87 -6.18 14.70 2.99
N LYS A 88 -5.82 13.45 3.38
CA LYS A 88 -4.46 13.17 3.84
C LYS A 88 -3.45 13.49 2.76
N GLN A 89 -2.45 14.29 3.12
CA GLN A 89 -1.33 14.58 2.23
C GLN A 89 -0.53 13.30 2.01
N ILE A 90 -0.23 13.02 0.76
CA ILE A 90 0.79 12.07 0.41
C ILE A 90 2.11 12.76 0.75
N LEU A 91 2.76 12.30 1.82
CA LEU A 91 4.05 12.84 2.22
C LEU A 91 5.01 12.61 1.04
N ASN A 92 5.45 13.71 0.45
CA ASN A 92 6.55 13.64 -0.48
C ASN A 92 7.79 13.19 0.30
N ASP A 93 8.41 12.18 -0.24
CA ASP A 93 9.69 11.66 0.19
C ASP A 93 10.71 12.78 0.42
N GLU A 94 11.70 12.47 1.24
CA GLU A 94 12.84 13.33 1.54
C GLU A 94 13.35 14.06 0.31
N ARG A 95 13.81 15.29 0.49
CA ARG A 95 14.36 16.08 -0.62
C ARG A 95 15.58 15.35 -1.19
N PRO A 96 15.48 14.77 -2.41
CA PRO A 96 16.56 13.98 -2.98
C PRO A 96 17.78 14.85 -3.25
N LEU A 97 18.97 14.28 -3.13
CA LEU A 97 20.22 14.95 -3.48
C LEU A 97 20.35 15.17 -4.99
N PHE A 98 19.79 14.23 -5.77
CA PHE A 98 19.81 14.25 -7.23
C PHE A 98 18.39 14.04 -7.76
N ARG A 99 18.09 14.72 -8.86
CA ARG A 99 16.91 14.48 -9.68
C ARG A 99 17.36 14.14 -11.09
N TRP A 100 16.68 13.21 -11.70
CA TRP A 100 16.94 12.81 -13.06
C TRP A 100 15.64 12.54 -13.81
N LYS A 101 15.68 12.69 -15.13
CA LYS A 101 14.58 12.35 -16.01
C LYS A 101 15.10 11.94 -17.37
N GLU A 102 14.56 10.84 -17.87
CA GLU A 102 14.78 10.40 -19.24
C GLU A 102 13.73 11.06 -20.13
N ILE A 103 14.21 11.70 -21.21
CA ILE A 103 13.37 12.33 -22.23
C ILE A 103 13.56 11.56 -23.53
N SER A 104 12.46 11.00 -24.03
CA SER A 104 12.44 10.34 -25.33
C SER A 104 12.13 11.36 -26.43
N HIS A 105 12.99 11.43 -27.43
CA HIS A 105 12.85 12.33 -28.58
C HIS A 105 12.15 11.68 -29.80
N GLY A 106 11.47 10.56 -29.60
CA GLY A 106 10.62 9.93 -30.64
C GLY A 106 11.35 9.17 -31.75
N THR A 107 12.66 9.27 -31.86
CA THR A 107 13.48 8.65 -32.90
C THR A 107 14.57 7.74 -32.33
N ASN A 108 14.23 6.83 -31.41
CA ASN A 108 15.19 5.93 -30.75
C ASN A 108 16.35 6.63 -30.01
N GLN A 109 16.27 7.94 -29.80
CA GLN A 109 17.24 8.70 -29.02
C GLN A 109 16.60 9.11 -27.68
N ASN A 110 17.17 8.64 -26.61
CA ASN A 110 16.80 9.01 -25.27
C ASN A 110 17.90 9.91 -24.68
N SER A 111 17.51 11.05 -24.13
CA SER A 111 18.41 11.94 -23.39
C SER A 111 18.14 11.83 -21.91
N LEU A 112 19.19 11.76 -21.11
CA LEU A 112 19.11 11.75 -19.65
C LEU A 112 19.49 13.14 -19.12
N ILE A 113 18.57 13.80 -18.45
CA ILE A 113 18.83 15.03 -17.70
C ILE A 113 19.05 14.65 -16.26
N VAL A 114 20.17 15.10 -15.68
CA VAL A 114 20.51 14.89 -14.27
C VAL A 114 20.84 16.25 -13.66
N ALA A 115 20.29 16.53 -12.49
CA ALA A 115 20.62 17.73 -11.74
C ALA A 115 20.83 17.40 -10.25
N SER A 116 21.86 17.97 -9.66
CA SER A 116 22.14 17.88 -8.24
C SER A 116 21.52 19.04 -7.49
N ARG A 117 21.21 18.80 -6.23
CA ARG A 117 20.84 19.86 -5.30
C ARG A 117 22.11 20.62 -4.90
N GLU A 118 22.07 21.93 -5.02
CA GLU A 118 23.17 22.77 -4.58
C GLU A 118 23.25 22.87 -3.05
N GLN A 119 24.47 22.96 -2.56
CA GLN A 119 24.76 22.96 -1.13
C GLN A 119 24.57 24.35 -0.50
N PHE A 120 24.64 25.40 -1.31
CA PHE A 120 24.55 26.78 -0.85
C PHE A 120 23.24 27.43 -1.36
N ALA A 121 22.57 28.14 -0.44
CA ALA A 121 21.25 28.74 -0.67
C ALA A 121 21.24 29.92 -1.66
N SER A 122 22.40 30.36 -2.17
CA SER A 122 22.53 31.52 -3.06
C SER A 122 22.25 31.21 -4.52
N ASP A 123 22.47 29.96 -4.98
CA ASP A 123 22.31 29.62 -6.37
C ASP A 123 21.19 28.59 -6.54
N LYS A 124 20.07 29.03 -7.10
CA LYS A 124 18.97 28.13 -7.43
C LYS A 124 19.34 27.38 -8.69
N ASN A 125 19.48 26.05 -8.58
CA ASN A 125 19.60 25.21 -9.76
C ASN A 125 18.23 25.08 -10.43
N ASP A 126 17.97 25.91 -11.43
CA ASP A 126 16.70 25.96 -12.16
C ASP A 126 16.33 24.60 -12.78
N VAL A 127 17.33 23.83 -13.21
CA VAL A 127 17.12 22.48 -13.76
C VAL A 127 16.64 21.51 -12.67
N PHE A 128 17.21 21.59 -11.48
CA PHE A 128 16.78 20.77 -10.34
C PHE A 128 15.33 21.08 -9.93
N GLU A 129 14.96 22.37 -9.87
CA GLU A 129 13.60 22.80 -9.56
C GLU A 129 12.62 22.43 -10.67
N TYR A 130 13.03 22.56 -11.93
CA TYR A 130 12.22 22.14 -13.09
C TYR A 130 11.94 20.64 -13.09
N LEU A 131 12.96 19.80 -12.84
CA LEU A 131 12.77 18.35 -12.69
C LEU A 131 11.82 18.03 -11.52
N GLY A 132 11.92 18.78 -10.43
CA GLY A 132 10.99 18.67 -9.31
C GLY A 132 9.55 19.03 -9.68
N TYR A 133 9.36 20.05 -10.47
CA TYR A 133 8.04 20.44 -11.01
C TYR A 133 7.47 19.32 -11.90
N LEU A 134 8.26 18.79 -12.82
CA LEU A 134 7.82 17.70 -13.69
C LEU A 134 7.43 16.46 -12.88
N LYS A 135 8.22 16.07 -11.87
CA LYS A 135 7.90 14.95 -10.99
C LYS A 135 6.57 15.16 -10.25
N ARG A 136 6.34 16.37 -9.72
CA ARG A 136 5.06 16.71 -9.06
C ARG A 136 3.87 16.62 -10.02
N LYS A 137 4.04 17.05 -11.28
CA LYS A 137 2.99 16.98 -12.30
C LYS A 137 2.64 15.53 -12.65
N GLU A 138 3.64 14.66 -12.79
CA GLU A 138 3.45 13.22 -13.02
C GLU A 138 2.76 12.55 -11.83
N GLN A 139 3.21 12.85 -10.63
CA GLN A 139 2.62 12.34 -9.40
C GLN A 139 1.15 12.74 -9.26
N PHE A 140 0.81 13.99 -9.54
CA PHE A 140 -0.59 14.45 -9.53
C PHE A 140 -1.46 13.72 -10.57
N ALA A 141 -0.92 13.44 -11.76
CA ALA A 141 -1.62 12.66 -12.76
C ALA A 141 -1.84 11.21 -12.31
N GLU A 142 -0.87 10.61 -11.62
CA GLU A 142 -0.99 9.27 -11.06
C GLU A 142 -2.00 9.21 -9.92
N GLU A 143 -2.03 10.21 -9.05
CA GLU A 143 -3.03 10.33 -7.98
C GLU A 143 -4.46 10.37 -8.53
N LYS A 144 -4.68 11.10 -9.63
CA LYS A 144 -5.98 11.10 -10.32
C LYS A 144 -6.37 9.71 -10.85
N ARG A 145 -5.41 8.99 -11.43
CA ARG A 145 -5.64 7.62 -11.92
C ARG A 145 -5.96 6.67 -10.77
N LEU A 146 -5.24 6.78 -9.65
CA LEU A 146 -5.49 5.98 -8.46
C LEU A 146 -6.89 6.24 -7.88
N LEU A 147 -7.29 7.50 -7.79
CA LEU A 147 -8.62 7.86 -7.33
C LEU A 147 -9.69 7.29 -8.27
N TYR A 148 -9.51 7.42 -9.58
CA TYR A 148 -10.41 6.83 -10.57
C TYR A 148 -10.51 5.31 -10.38
N VAL A 149 -9.38 4.60 -10.26
CA VAL A 149 -9.37 3.16 -10.01
C VAL A 149 -10.15 2.82 -8.74
N ALA A 150 -9.90 3.54 -7.63
CA ALA A 150 -10.58 3.30 -6.37
C ALA A 150 -12.10 3.50 -6.47
N CYS A 151 -12.54 4.60 -7.09
CA CYS A 151 -13.96 4.91 -7.27
C CYS A 151 -14.69 3.90 -8.16
N THR A 152 -14.02 3.39 -9.19
CA THR A 152 -14.61 2.41 -10.12
C THR A 152 -14.65 0.98 -9.56
N ARG A 153 -14.20 0.75 -8.34
CA ARG A 153 -14.33 -0.57 -7.66
C ARG A 153 -15.71 -0.79 -7.04
N ALA A 154 -16.49 0.25 -6.86
CA ALA A 154 -17.81 0.16 -6.24
C ALA A 154 -18.88 -0.24 -7.26
N ILE A 155 -19.61 -1.34 -6.97
CA ILE A 155 -20.75 -1.79 -7.78
C ILE A 155 -22.04 -1.05 -7.34
N LYS A 156 -22.30 -0.94 -6.03
CA LYS A 156 -23.54 -0.38 -5.50
C LYS A 156 -23.34 1.00 -4.86
N THR A 157 -22.40 1.11 -3.91
CA THR A 157 -22.20 2.37 -3.19
C THR A 157 -20.72 2.70 -2.99
N LEU A 158 -20.42 3.97 -3.13
CA LEU A 158 -19.10 4.55 -2.87
C LEU A 158 -19.22 5.59 -1.75
N HIS A 159 -18.49 5.39 -0.67
CA HIS A 159 -18.43 6.30 0.48
C HIS A 159 -17.06 6.98 0.51
N LEU A 160 -17.08 8.30 0.39
CA LEU A 160 -15.89 9.15 0.46
C LEU A 160 -15.90 9.89 1.79
N SER A 161 -14.79 9.84 2.55
CA SER A 161 -14.66 10.65 3.74
C SER A 161 -13.46 11.58 3.66
N VAL A 162 -13.69 12.81 4.12
CA VAL A 162 -12.72 13.91 4.05
C VAL A 162 -12.65 14.58 5.41
N GLU A 163 -11.46 14.90 5.84
CA GLU A 163 -11.21 15.70 7.03
C GLU A 163 -10.74 17.08 6.56
N LEU A 164 -11.54 18.12 6.81
CA LEU A 164 -11.26 19.48 6.39
C LEU A 164 -11.06 20.37 7.62
N LYS A 165 -10.18 21.35 7.49
CA LYS A 165 -9.96 22.37 8.51
C LYS A 165 -10.96 23.49 8.33
N ILE A 166 -11.59 23.91 9.42
CA ILE A 166 -12.42 25.11 9.47
C ILE A 166 -11.51 26.26 9.93
N THR A 167 -11.54 27.38 9.24
CA THR A 167 -10.82 28.60 9.61
C THR A 167 -11.55 29.34 10.74
N GLU A 168 -10.88 30.28 11.39
CA GLU A 168 -11.48 31.13 12.44
C GLU A 168 -12.69 31.93 11.95
N LYS A 169 -12.90 32.03 10.64
CA LYS A 169 -14.05 32.71 10.00
C LYS A 169 -15.18 31.77 9.59
N ASP A 170 -15.20 30.55 10.13
CA ASP A 170 -16.14 29.49 9.76
C ASP A 170 -16.12 29.08 8.26
N GLU A 171 -15.03 29.39 7.56
CA GLU A 171 -14.85 28.97 6.18
C GLU A 171 -14.10 27.64 6.10
N ILE A 172 -14.50 26.77 5.18
CA ILE A 172 -13.82 25.51 4.92
C ILE A 172 -12.52 25.78 4.18
N SER A 173 -11.41 25.40 4.78
CA SER A 173 -10.10 25.48 4.15
C SER A 173 -9.98 24.47 3.01
N PRO A 174 -9.53 24.86 1.81
CA PRO A 174 -9.35 23.91 0.72
C PRO A 174 -8.34 22.84 1.09
N PRO A 175 -8.53 21.61 0.61
CA PRO A 175 -7.60 20.51 0.89
C PRO A 175 -6.23 20.79 0.25
N SER A 176 -5.19 20.12 0.77
CA SER A 176 -3.87 20.23 0.19
C SER A 176 -3.87 19.79 -1.29
N LYS A 177 -3.16 20.51 -2.13
CA LYS A 177 -2.97 20.18 -3.55
C LYS A 177 -2.31 18.81 -3.78
N THR A 178 -1.69 18.24 -2.75
CA THR A 178 -1.06 16.91 -2.75
C THR A 178 -1.93 15.82 -2.11
N SER A 179 -3.21 16.07 -1.96
CA SER A 179 -4.17 15.09 -1.45
C SER A 179 -5.02 14.51 -2.57
N LEU A 180 -5.49 13.27 -2.41
CA LEU A 180 -6.34 12.62 -3.41
C LEU A 180 -7.62 13.40 -3.69
N ILE A 181 -8.20 14.06 -2.68
CA ILE A 181 -9.41 14.85 -2.84
C ILE A 181 -9.20 16.11 -3.72
N ALA A 182 -7.99 16.62 -3.81
CA ALA A 182 -7.67 17.79 -4.67
C ALA A 182 -7.92 17.51 -6.17
N ALA A 183 -8.09 16.25 -6.55
CA ALA A 183 -8.40 15.87 -7.93
C ALA A 183 -9.87 16.12 -8.30
N ILE A 184 -10.76 16.24 -7.30
CA ILE A 184 -12.22 16.39 -7.46
C ILE A 184 -12.82 17.57 -6.67
N TRP A 185 -11.96 18.37 -5.99
CA TRP A 185 -12.35 19.58 -5.21
C TRP A 185 -12.58 20.82 -6.12
#